data_ff37338ff87e05fdd67d0b8425879dc4
#
_entry.id   ff37338ff87e05fdd67d0b8425879dc4
#
_cell.length_a   1.000
_cell.length_b   1.000
_cell.length_c   1.000
_cell.angle_alpha   90.00
_cell.angle_beta   90.00
_cell.angle_gamma   90.00
#
_symmetry.space_group_name_H-M   'P 1'
#
loop_
_entity.id
_entity.type
_entity.pdbx_description
1 polymer ?
#
loop_
_entity_poly.entity_id
_entity_poly.type
_entity_poly.pdbx_seq_one_letter_code
_entity_poly.pdbx_strand_id
1 'polypeptide(L)'
;MGSRMRRGSYSEREGMRNRMSRLRDRATELEIQINADLFDSARVIASTLVSSNHRLLNGRRFSTLFIDEAAQALEAACWIAIRKADRVILAGDHCQLPPTIKCIEASCGGLDHTLMEKVVQQKPSAVSLLKVQYRMHEAIMQFPSDWFYHGELEAAPEVRYRGILDFDTPMNWIDTSEMDFHEDFVGESFGRINKQEANLLLQELETYIERIGKERILDERIDFGLISPYKAQVQYLRGKTKGSSFLRPFRSLITVNTVDGFQGQERDVIFISLVRANEDGQIGFLNDLRRMNVAITRARMKLVILGDASTLTKHPFYKRLMLFIKKED
;
A
#
# COMPACT_ATOMS: atom_id res chain seq x y z
N MET A 1 -4.70 47.78 -40.71
CA MET A 1 -6.18 47.98 -40.61
C MET A 1 -6.59 47.57 -39.20
N GLY A 2 -6.75 48.58 -38.31
CA GLY A 2 -7.09 48.38 -36.91
C GLY A 2 -8.59 48.17 -36.73
N SER A 3 -9.00 47.05 -36.19
CA SER A 3 -10.36 46.76 -35.80
C SER A 3 -10.79 47.68 -34.67
N ARG A 4 -11.66 48.69 -34.95
CA ARG A 4 -12.34 49.51 -33.95
C ARG A 4 -13.31 48.59 -33.16
N MET A 5 -12.95 48.16 -31.98
CA MET A 5 -13.90 47.63 -31.01
C MET A 5 -14.94 48.70 -30.67
N ARG A 6 -16.20 48.54 -31.10
CA ARG A 6 -17.34 49.37 -30.70
C ARG A 6 -17.45 49.34 -29.17
N ARG A 7 -17.21 50.50 -28.54
CA ARG A 7 -17.51 50.70 -27.10
C ARG A 7 -19.05 50.82 -27.01
N GLY A 8 -19.73 49.76 -26.57
CA GLY A 8 -21.15 49.85 -26.23
C GLY A 8 -21.43 50.94 -25.18
N SER A 9 -22.64 51.51 -25.23
CA SER A 9 -23.07 52.56 -24.30
C SER A 9 -23.01 52.01 -22.85
N TYR A 10 -22.89 52.92 -21.87
CA TYR A 10 -22.88 52.54 -20.43
C TYR A 10 -24.07 51.66 -20.06
N SER A 11 -25.26 51.99 -20.55
CA SER A 11 -26.52 51.28 -20.39
C SER A 11 -26.47 49.85 -20.95
N GLU A 12 -25.84 49.64 -22.13
CA GLU A 12 -25.73 48.29 -22.72
C GLU A 12 -24.79 47.41 -21.90
N ARG A 13 -23.71 47.96 -21.34
CA ARG A 13 -22.81 47.22 -20.46
C ARG A 13 -23.45 46.85 -19.13
N GLU A 14 -24.24 47.74 -18.59
CA GLU A 14 -25.00 47.49 -17.37
C GLU A 14 -26.09 46.44 -17.59
N GLY A 15 -26.83 46.50 -18.68
CA GLY A 15 -27.78 45.48 -19.08
C GLY A 15 -27.13 44.13 -19.28
N MET A 16 -25.94 44.06 -19.89
CA MET A 16 -25.18 42.81 -20.06
C MET A 16 -24.66 42.23 -18.73
N ARG A 17 -24.18 43.08 -17.81
CA ARG A 17 -23.78 42.65 -16.45
C ARG A 17 -24.98 42.07 -15.69
N ASN A 18 -26.11 42.77 -15.72
CA ASN A 18 -27.34 42.28 -15.07
C ASN A 18 -27.83 40.96 -15.62
N ARG A 19 -27.75 40.78 -16.96
CA ARG A 19 -28.07 39.52 -17.60
C ARG A 19 -27.08 38.42 -17.22
N MET A 20 -25.79 38.68 -17.18
CA MET A 20 -24.76 37.74 -16.70
C MET A 20 -24.97 37.34 -15.24
N SER A 21 -25.31 38.31 -14.36
CA SER A 21 -25.63 38.01 -12.95
C SER A 21 -26.78 37.05 -12.84
N ARG A 22 -27.93 37.37 -13.50
CA ARG A 22 -29.13 36.49 -13.50
C ARG A 22 -28.83 35.08 -14.01
N LEU A 23 -28.01 34.95 -15.07
CA LEU A 23 -27.62 33.66 -15.61
C LEU A 23 -26.72 32.87 -14.63
N ARG A 24 -25.81 33.55 -13.92
CA ARG A 24 -24.99 32.93 -12.86
C ARG A 24 -25.86 32.49 -11.69
N ASP A 25 -26.76 33.33 -11.24
CA ASP A 25 -27.67 33.02 -10.13
C ASP A 25 -28.54 31.79 -10.48
N ARG A 26 -29.08 31.79 -11.70
CA ARG A 26 -29.87 30.64 -12.21
C ARG A 26 -29.04 29.37 -12.35
N ALA A 27 -27.79 29.46 -12.84
CA ALA A 27 -26.90 28.32 -12.91
C ALA A 27 -26.59 27.76 -11.52
N THR A 28 -26.34 28.62 -10.54
CA THR A 28 -26.12 28.22 -9.13
C THR A 28 -27.35 27.54 -8.52
N GLU A 29 -28.56 28.08 -8.76
CA GLU A 29 -29.81 27.47 -8.30
C GLU A 29 -30.00 26.05 -8.89
N LEU A 30 -29.78 25.92 -10.22
CA LEU A 30 -29.86 24.62 -10.88
C LEU A 30 -28.82 23.64 -10.37
N GLU A 31 -27.58 24.07 -10.14
CA GLU A 31 -26.53 23.26 -9.56
C GLU A 31 -26.92 22.74 -8.15
N ILE A 32 -27.47 23.62 -7.32
CA ILE A 32 -27.94 23.24 -5.98
C ILE A 32 -29.05 22.20 -6.10
N GLN A 33 -30.02 22.42 -7.00
CA GLN A 33 -31.14 21.49 -7.20
C GLN A 33 -30.67 20.13 -7.70
N ILE A 34 -29.83 20.11 -8.75
CA ILE A 34 -29.25 18.86 -9.30
C ILE A 34 -28.48 18.11 -8.22
N ASN A 35 -27.65 18.80 -7.43
CA ASN A 35 -26.93 18.17 -6.35
C ASN A 35 -27.88 17.60 -5.28
N ALA A 36 -28.93 18.33 -4.91
CA ALA A 36 -29.92 17.84 -3.95
C ALA A 36 -30.59 16.55 -4.48
N ASP A 37 -31.09 16.57 -5.70
CA ASP A 37 -31.76 15.44 -6.34
C ASP A 37 -30.84 14.20 -6.45
N LEU A 38 -29.56 14.41 -6.82
CA LEU A 38 -28.56 13.34 -6.90
C LEU A 38 -28.30 12.71 -5.52
N PHE A 39 -28.06 13.54 -4.49
CA PHE A 39 -27.81 13.04 -3.13
C PHE A 39 -29.05 12.41 -2.48
N ASP A 40 -30.26 12.87 -2.81
CA ASP A 40 -31.51 12.31 -2.29
C ASP A 40 -31.86 10.98 -2.94
N SER A 41 -31.49 10.80 -4.21
CA SER A 41 -31.68 9.53 -4.93
C SER A 41 -30.58 8.51 -4.66
N ALA A 42 -29.40 8.96 -4.23
CA ALA A 42 -28.26 8.08 -4.00
C ALA A 42 -28.47 7.15 -2.79
N ARG A 43 -28.33 5.86 -2.99
CA ARG A 43 -28.38 4.85 -1.92
C ARG A 43 -27.04 4.66 -1.21
N VAL A 44 -25.95 4.95 -1.90
CA VAL A 44 -24.56 4.86 -1.40
C VAL A 44 -23.82 6.13 -1.80
N ILE A 45 -23.11 6.73 -0.87
CA ILE A 45 -22.24 7.89 -1.09
C ILE A 45 -20.85 7.52 -0.64
N ALA A 46 -19.88 7.56 -1.58
CA ALA A 46 -18.47 7.32 -1.31
C ALA A 46 -17.71 8.66 -1.23
N SER A 47 -16.88 8.82 -0.19
CA SER A 47 -16.03 9.99 -0.01
C SER A 47 -14.82 9.67 0.85
N THR A 48 -13.81 10.56 0.86
CA THR A 48 -12.78 10.50 1.90
C THR A 48 -13.35 10.97 3.25
N LEU A 49 -12.73 10.55 4.36
CA LEU A 49 -13.17 10.94 5.72
C LEU A 49 -13.29 12.47 5.86
N VAL A 50 -12.32 13.22 5.39
CA VAL A 50 -12.33 14.69 5.44
C VAL A 50 -13.42 15.28 4.55
N SER A 51 -13.60 14.74 3.35
CA SER A 51 -14.65 15.18 2.41
C SER A 51 -16.07 14.91 2.91
N SER A 52 -16.25 14.01 3.87
CA SER A 52 -17.56 13.79 4.52
C SER A 52 -18.06 15.03 5.27
N ASN A 53 -17.20 16.02 5.56
CA ASN A 53 -17.57 17.32 6.13
C ASN A 53 -17.98 18.37 5.08
N HIS A 54 -18.08 18.01 3.81
CA HIS A 54 -18.46 18.95 2.76
C HIS A 54 -19.88 19.46 2.94
N ARG A 55 -20.13 20.73 2.55
CA ARG A 55 -21.44 21.42 2.71
C ARG A 55 -22.63 20.65 2.13
N LEU A 56 -22.44 19.89 1.05
CA LEU A 56 -23.50 19.06 0.43
C LEU A 56 -23.99 17.92 1.35
N LEU A 57 -23.20 17.53 2.33
CA LEU A 57 -23.54 16.51 3.31
C LEU A 57 -23.97 17.09 4.67
N ASN A 58 -24.11 18.42 4.77
CA ASN A 58 -24.59 19.05 6.01
C ASN A 58 -26.06 18.72 6.26
N GLY A 59 -26.37 18.39 7.50
CA GLY A 59 -27.72 18.02 7.91
C GLY A 59 -28.16 16.61 7.49
N ARG A 60 -27.37 15.89 6.66
CA ARG A 60 -27.66 14.51 6.28
C ARG A 60 -27.19 13.53 7.35
N ARG A 61 -28.02 12.53 7.62
CA ARG A 61 -27.68 11.39 8.46
C ARG A 61 -27.78 10.10 7.64
N PHE A 62 -26.94 9.15 7.98
CA PHE A 62 -26.83 7.87 7.29
C PHE A 62 -27.11 6.73 8.26
N SER A 63 -27.83 5.73 7.81
CA SER A 63 -28.11 4.55 8.64
C SER A 63 -26.83 3.77 8.97
N THR A 64 -25.89 3.69 8.01
CA THR A 64 -24.65 2.95 8.18
C THR A 64 -23.49 3.66 7.50
N LEU A 65 -22.37 3.76 8.20
CA LEU A 65 -21.09 4.21 7.70
C LEU A 65 -20.14 3.02 7.64
N PHE A 66 -19.48 2.84 6.48
CA PHE A 66 -18.36 1.93 6.32
C PHE A 66 -17.08 2.78 6.21
N ILE A 67 -16.11 2.51 7.06
CA ILE A 67 -14.75 3.09 6.94
C ILE A 67 -13.83 1.98 6.51
N ASP A 68 -13.39 2.04 5.26
CA ASP A 68 -12.39 1.12 4.71
C ASP A 68 -10.98 1.61 5.07
N GLU A 69 -10.03 0.69 5.16
CA GLU A 69 -8.65 0.96 5.63
C GLU A 69 -8.61 1.71 6.98
N ALA A 70 -9.51 1.34 7.89
CA ALA A 70 -9.69 2.04 9.17
C ALA A 70 -8.45 1.98 10.06
N ALA A 71 -7.58 0.98 9.89
CA ALA A 71 -6.29 0.88 10.58
C ALA A 71 -5.25 1.93 10.12
N GLN A 72 -5.48 2.59 8.96
CA GLN A 72 -4.63 3.66 8.43
C GLN A 72 -5.21 5.05 8.67
N ALA A 73 -6.40 5.13 9.24
CA ALA A 73 -7.11 6.39 9.43
C ALA A 73 -6.80 6.98 10.81
N LEU A 74 -6.45 8.28 10.85
CA LEU A 74 -6.39 9.02 12.10
C LEU A 74 -7.74 8.98 12.81
N GLU A 75 -7.76 8.73 14.11
CA GLU A 75 -8.98 8.68 14.90
C GLU A 75 -9.84 9.95 14.75
N ALA A 76 -9.20 11.14 14.81
CA ALA A 76 -9.91 12.41 14.63
C ALA A 76 -10.60 12.52 13.27
N ALA A 77 -9.99 11.97 12.20
CA ALA A 77 -10.62 11.94 10.88
C ALA A 77 -11.83 10.99 10.83
N CYS A 78 -11.77 9.85 11.51
CA CYS A 78 -12.91 8.94 11.63
C CYS A 78 -14.12 9.61 12.26
N TRP A 79 -13.90 10.40 13.33
CA TRP A 79 -15.00 11.10 14.03
C TRP A 79 -15.73 12.14 13.18
N ILE A 80 -15.07 12.69 12.14
CA ILE A 80 -15.73 13.59 11.18
C ILE A 80 -16.90 12.89 10.49
N ALA A 81 -16.71 11.65 10.06
CA ALA A 81 -17.73 10.86 9.38
C ALA A 81 -18.71 10.19 10.37
N ILE A 82 -18.21 9.66 11.48
CA ILE A 82 -18.98 8.92 12.49
C ILE A 82 -20.16 9.74 13.03
N ARG A 83 -19.97 11.05 13.25
CA ARG A 83 -21.02 11.94 13.73
C ARG A 83 -22.28 11.97 12.85
N LYS A 84 -22.18 11.52 11.59
CA LYS A 84 -23.25 11.56 10.60
C LYS A 84 -23.97 10.23 10.42
N ALA A 85 -23.60 9.20 11.19
CA ALA A 85 -24.16 7.86 11.03
C ALA A 85 -24.69 7.31 12.37
N ASP A 86 -25.64 6.41 12.26
CA ASP A 86 -26.23 5.73 13.42
C ASP A 86 -25.51 4.42 13.74
N ARG A 87 -24.92 3.79 12.71
CA ARG A 87 -24.13 2.56 12.80
C ARG A 87 -22.80 2.74 12.07
N VAL A 88 -21.74 2.21 12.64
CA VAL A 88 -20.39 2.27 12.06
C VAL A 88 -19.82 0.86 11.91
N ILE A 89 -19.23 0.59 10.75
CA ILE A 89 -18.48 -0.62 10.45
C ILE A 89 -17.06 -0.18 10.05
N LEU A 90 -16.06 -0.63 10.80
CA LEU A 90 -14.65 -0.41 10.50
C LEU A 90 -14.13 -1.63 9.78
N ALA A 91 -13.64 -1.46 8.57
CA ALA A 91 -12.92 -2.49 7.80
C ALA A 91 -11.44 -2.11 7.73
N GLY A 92 -10.55 -3.08 7.94
CA GLY A 92 -9.11 -2.83 7.93
C GLY A 92 -8.35 -3.92 8.67
N ASP A 93 -7.05 -3.73 8.76
CA ASP A 93 -6.15 -4.69 9.40
C ASP A 93 -5.15 -3.95 10.30
N HIS A 94 -5.31 -4.08 11.60
CA HIS A 94 -4.46 -3.44 12.61
C HIS A 94 -3.06 -4.08 12.70
N CYS A 95 -2.86 -5.25 12.10
CA CYS A 95 -1.56 -5.90 11.95
C CYS A 95 -0.80 -5.42 10.70
N GLN A 96 -1.38 -4.50 9.91
CA GLN A 96 -0.73 -3.80 8.81
C GLN A 96 -0.35 -2.37 9.22
N LEU A 97 0.10 -1.55 8.24
CA LEU A 97 0.65 -0.23 8.52
C LEU A 97 -0.36 0.71 9.16
N PRO A 98 0.04 1.46 10.22
CA PRO A 98 -0.73 2.52 10.81
C PRO A 98 -0.69 3.80 9.95
N PRO A 99 -1.43 4.86 10.30
CA PRO A 99 -1.32 6.14 9.64
C PRO A 99 0.10 6.70 9.73
N THR A 100 0.57 7.33 8.65
CA THR A 100 1.89 7.95 8.62
C THR A 100 1.91 9.25 9.42
N ILE A 101 2.61 9.28 10.55
CA ILE A 101 2.80 10.48 11.38
C ILE A 101 4.19 11.05 11.12
N LYS A 102 4.27 12.32 10.70
CA LYS A 102 5.55 12.99 10.41
C LYS A 102 6.22 13.58 11.66
N CYS A 103 5.44 13.94 12.67
CA CYS A 103 5.91 14.51 13.91
C CYS A 103 6.11 13.38 14.94
N ILE A 104 7.33 13.16 15.37
CA ILE A 104 7.68 12.08 16.30
C ILE A 104 6.99 12.31 17.67
N GLU A 105 6.98 13.57 18.14
CA GLU A 105 6.34 13.93 19.41
C GLU A 105 4.84 13.64 19.39
N ALA A 106 4.18 13.88 18.25
CA ALA A 106 2.77 13.57 18.07
C ALA A 106 2.49 12.06 18.05
N SER A 107 3.37 11.27 17.43
CA SER A 107 3.31 9.81 17.47
C SER A 107 3.49 9.29 18.89
N CYS A 108 4.52 9.76 19.60
CA CYS A 108 4.72 9.43 21.03
C CYS A 108 3.55 9.88 21.91
N GLY A 109 2.83 10.93 21.52
CA GLY A 109 1.58 11.39 22.16
C GLY A 109 0.35 10.54 21.83
N GLY A 110 0.49 9.49 21.02
CA GLY A 110 -0.58 8.54 20.69
C GLY A 110 -1.42 8.92 19.46
N LEU A 111 -0.95 9.85 18.61
CA LEU A 111 -1.67 10.22 17.37
C LEU A 111 -1.69 9.06 16.36
N ASP A 112 -0.78 8.11 16.44
CA ASP A 112 -0.69 6.92 15.62
C ASP A 112 -1.61 5.78 16.08
N HIS A 113 -2.19 5.88 17.29
CA HIS A 113 -3.17 4.91 17.78
C HIS A 113 -4.52 5.13 17.09
N THR A 114 -4.91 4.18 16.27
CA THR A 114 -6.15 4.29 15.49
C THR A 114 -7.39 3.94 16.30
N LEU A 115 -8.56 4.44 15.84
CA LEU A 115 -9.83 4.05 16.42
C LEU A 115 -10.04 2.52 16.31
N MET A 116 -9.61 1.92 15.19
CA MET A 116 -9.72 0.48 14.99
C MET A 116 -8.90 -0.30 16.02
N GLU A 117 -7.64 0.06 16.28
CA GLU A 117 -6.82 -0.57 17.32
C GLU A 117 -7.48 -0.48 18.70
N LYS A 118 -8.03 0.69 19.05
CA LYS A 118 -8.76 0.88 20.32
C LYS A 118 -9.99 -0.03 20.41
N VAL A 119 -10.75 -0.19 19.32
CA VAL A 119 -11.92 -1.08 19.30
C VAL A 119 -11.48 -2.55 19.44
N VAL A 120 -10.44 -2.98 18.74
CA VAL A 120 -9.90 -4.35 18.84
C VAL A 120 -9.49 -4.67 20.28
N GLN A 121 -8.82 -3.74 20.96
CA GLN A 121 -8.34 -3.92 22.34
C GLN A 121 -9.47 -3.87 23.38
N GLN A 122 -10.39 -2.92 23.24
CA GLN A 122 -11.39 -2.63 24.28
C GLN A 122 -12.72 -3.38 24.08
N LYS A 123 -13.02 -3.78 22.85
CA LYS A 123 -14.29 -4.46 22.48
C LYS A 123 -14.05 -5.64 21.54
N PRO A 124 -13.25 -6.65 21.95
CA PRO A 124 -12.93 -7.80 21.08
C PRO A 124 -14.18 -8.55 20.61
N SER A 125 -15.28 -8.54 21.38
CA SER A 125 -16.56 -9.13 20.98
C SER A 125 -17.24 -8.45 19.79
N ALA A 126 -16.84 -7.23 19.43
CA ALA A 126 -17.32 -6.50 18.27
C ALA A 126 -16.44 -6.70 17.03
N VAL A 127 -15.38 -7.51 17.14
CA VAL A 127 -14.41 -7.76 16.07
C VAL A 127 -14.64 -9.12 15.44
N SER A 128 -14.66 -9.16 14.12
CA SER A 128 -14.70 -10.40 13.33
C SER A 128 -13.49 -10.46 12.42
N LEU A 129 -12.70 -11.53 12.52
CA LEU A 129 -11.62 -11.81 11.59
C LEU A 129 -12.18 -12.48 10.33
N LEU A 130 -11.85 -11.94 9.15
CA LEU A 130 -12.09 -12.60 7.87
C LEU A 130 -10.97 -13.65 7.67
N LYS A 131 -11.28 -14.91 7.92
CA LYS A 131 -10.28 -15.99 7.99
C LYS A 131 -9.84 -16.49 6.62
N VAL A 132 -10.76 -16.55 5.65
CA VAL A 132 -10.45 -17.08 4.32
C VAL A 132 -9.90 -15.99 3.42
N GLN A 133 -8.69 -16.19 2.92
CA GLN A 133 -8.05 -15.30 1.98
C GLN A 133 -7.99 -15.90 0.57
N TYR A 134 -8.06 -15.03 -0.46
CA TYR A 134 -8.13 -15.38 -1.88
C TYR A 134 -6.94 -14.84 -2.69
N ARG A 135 -5.83 -14.49 -2.04
CA ARG A 135 -4.67 -13.87 -2.68
C ARG A 135 -3.48 -14.79 -2.76
N MET A 136 -3.01 -15.26 -1.62
CA MET A 136 -1.69 -15.87 -1.48
C MET A 136 -1.74 -17.39 -1.62
N HIS A 137 -0.68 -17.96 -2.16
CA HIS A 137 -0.34 -19.36 -1.96
C HIS A 137 -0.30 -19.67 -0.45
N GLU A 138 -0.74 -20.88 -0.05
CA GLU A 138 -0.84 -21.28 1.36
C GLU A 138 0.49 -21.14 2.11
N ALA A 139 1.60 -21.60 1.53
CA ALA A 139 2.92 -21.45 2.17
C ALA A 139 3.33 -20.00 2.45
N ILE A 140 2.96 -19.05 1.56
CA ILE A 140 3.24 -17.62 1.78
C ILE A 140 2.35 -17.09 2.91
N MET A 141 1.09 -17.49 2.96
CA MET A 141 0.13 -17.06 3.97
C MET A 141 0.45 -17.60 5.37
N GLN A 142 1.00 -18.82 5.47
CA GLN A 142 1.14 -19.53 6.75
C GLN A 142 1.97 -18.76 7.77
N PHE A 143 3.11 -18.19 7.37
CA PHE A 143 3.96 -17.45 8.29
C PHE A 143 3.27 -16.18 8.84
N PRO A 144 2.69 -15.28 8.02
CA PRO A 144 1.85 -14.18 8.51
C PRO A 144 0.69 -14.64 9.39
N SER A 145 0.02 -15.75 9.03
CA SER A 145 -1.07 -16.32 9.82
C SER A 145 -0.61 -16.65 11.25
N ASP A 146 0.48 -17.37 11.36
CA ASP A 146 1.00 -17.81 12.67
C ASP A 146 1.53 -16.65 13.53
N TRP A 147 2.15 -15.65 12.88
CA TRP A 147 2.78 -14.56 13.61
C TRP A 147 1.82 -13.44 13.99
N PHE A 148 0.90 -13.07 13.11
CA PHE A 148 0.04 -11.89 13.29
C PHE A 148 -1.42 -12.22 13.57
N TYR A 149 -1.90 -13.40 13.15
CA TYR A 149 -3.33 -13.74 13.18
C TYR A 149 -3.62 -15.06 13.90
N HIS A 150 -2.75 -15.45 14.85
CA HIS A 150 -2.94 -16.62 15.73
C HIS A 150 -3.14 -17.96 14.99
N GLY A 151 -2.67 -18.07 13.74
CA GLY A 151 -2.85 -19.27 12.92
C GLY A 151 -4.27 -19.44 12.37
N GLU A 152 -5.09 -18.38 12.40
CA GLU A 152 -6.50 -18.47 12.04
C GLU A 152 -6.80 -18.21 10.56
N LEU A 153 -5.81 -17.83 9.73
CA LEU A 153 -6.04 -17.62 8.31
C LEU A 153 -6.03 -18.93 7.54
N GLU A 154 -6.89 -19.02 6.55
CA GLU A 154 -7.02 -20.16 5.65
C GLU A 154 -6.94 -19.69 4.19
N ALA A 155 -6.21 -20.43 3.35
CA ALA A 155 -6.18 -20.18 1.92
C ALA A 155 -7.40 -20.81 1.24
N ALA A 156 -8.12 -20.03 0.45
CA ALA A 156 -9.21 -20.55 -0.37
C ALA A 156 -8.68 -21.62 -1.35
N PRO A 157 -9.48 -22.66 -1.67
CA PRO A 157 -9.04 -23.76 -2.54
C PRO A 157 -8.42 -23.28 -3.87
N GLU A 158 -8.95 -22.19 -4.44
CA GLU A 158 -8.53 -21.64 -5.74
C GLU A 158 -7.11 -21.06 -5.74
N VAL A 159 -6.61 -20.65 -4.58
CA VAL A 159 -5.29 -20.00 -4.46
C VAL A 159 -4.29 -20.83 -3.68
N ARG A 160 -4.75 -21.86 -2.99
CA ARG A 160 -3.97 -22.68 -2.04
C ARG A 160 -2.63 -23.14 -2.60
N TYR A 161 -2.64 -23.67 -3.81
CA TYR A 161 -1.47 -24.29 -4.46
C TYR A 161 -1.13 -23.66 -5.80
N ARG A 162 -1.61 -22.45 -6.07
CA ARG A 162 -1.29 -21.80 -7.34
C ARG A 162 0.17 -21.40 -7.40
N GLY A 163 0.84 -21.78 -8.48
CA GLY A 163 2.23 -21.48 -8.75
C GLY A 163 2.45 -21.06 -10.19
N ILE A 164 3.66 -20.59 -10.51
CA ILE A 164 4.05 -20.21 -11.87
C ILE A 164 4.79 -21.35 -12.54
N LEU A 165 5.68 -22.01 -11.83
CA LEU A 165 6.49 -23.11 -12.32
C LEU A 165 6.20 -24.37 -11.49
N ASP A 166 6.18 -25.52 -12.16
CA ASP A 166 6.07 -26.80 -11.48
C ASP A 166 7.31 -27.02 -10.59
N PHE A 167 7.08 -27.55 -9.40
CA PHE A 167 8.13 -27.84 -8.41
C PHE A 167 8.95 -26.61 -7.96
N ASP A 168 8.44 -25.39 -8.14
CA ASP A 168 9.08 -24.18 -7.61
C ASP A 168 8.60 -23.94 -6.17
N THR A 169 9.54 -23.64 -5.26
CA THR A 169 9.20 -23.28 -3.89
C THR A 169 8.49 -21.92 -3.85
N PRO A 170 7.34 -21.77 -3.16
CA PRO A 170 6.62 -20.51 -3.11
C PRO A 170 7.39 -19.39 -2.40
N MET A 171 8.32 -19.74 -1.50
CA MET A 171 9.13 -18.79 -0.75
C MET A 171 10.61 -19.15 -0.83
N ASN A 172 11.48 -18.14 -1.03
CA ASN A 172 12.92 -18.30 -0.96
C ASN A 172 13.56 -17.20 -0.12
N TRP A 173 14.59 -17.55 0.66
CA TRP A 173 15.47 -16.61 1.33
C TRP A 173 16.86 -16.69 0.73
N ILE A 174 17.32 -15.60 0.12
CA ILE A 174 18.69 -15.46 -0.39
C ILE A 174 19.52 -14.77 0.69
N ASP A 175 20.38 -15.54 1.33
CA ASP A 175 21.23 -15.05 2.40
C ASP A 175 22.48 -14.38 1.83
N THR A 176 22.68 -13.11 2.20
CA THR A 176 23.83 -12.32 1.75
C THR A 176 24.94 -12.20 2.80
N SER A 177 24.85 -12.90 3.94
CA SER A 177 25.79 -12.77 5.07
C SER A 177 27.22 -13.16 4.75
N GLU A 178 27.44 -14.08 3.79
CA GLU A 178 28.76 -14.51 3.38
C GLU A 178 29.29 -13.79 2.12
N MET A 179 28.53 -12.80 1.60
CA MET A 179 28.83 -12.15 0.32
C MET A 179 29.58 -10.81 0.47
N ASP A 180 29.98 -10.43 1.68
CA ASP A 180 30.65 -9.15 1.98
C ASP A 180 29.87 -7.93 1.46
N PHE A 181 28.54 -7.97 1.60
CA PHE A 181 27.66 -6.87 1.22
C PHE A 181 27.49 -5.90 2.37
N HIS A 182 27.58 -4.61 2.09
CA HIS A 182 27.48 -3.57 3.09
C HIS A 182 26.35 -2.58 2.81
N GLU A 183 25.73 -2.10 3.86
CA GLU A 183 24.78 -0.99 3.77
C GLU A 183 25.51 0.36 3.82
N ASP A 184 25.15 1.27 2.92
CA ASP A 184 25.66 2.63 2.88
C ASP A 184 24.60 3.63 3.33
N PHE A 185 25.05 4.75 3.89
CA PHE A 185 24.21 5.92 4.14
C PHE A 185 24.13 6.80 2.89
N VAL A 186 22.92 7.29 2.56
CA VAL A 186 22.69 8.18 1.43
C VAL A 186 21.97 9.44 1.89
N GLY A 187 22.61 10.59 1.68
CA GLY A 187 22.04 11.92 1.97
C GLY A 187 21.91 12.25 3.47
N GLU A 188 21.39 13.45 3.75
CA GLU A 188 21.24 13.98 5.12
C GLU A 188 20.08 13.34 5.91
N SER A 189 19.18 12.59 5.25
CA SER A 189 17.95 12.04 5.83
C SER A 189 18.06 10.59 6.29
N PHE A 190 19.25 10.10 6.61
CA PHE A 190 19.50 8.72 7.06
C PHE A 190 18.94 7.63 6.12
N GLY A 191 18.89 7.91 4.82
CA GLY A 191 18.57 6.92 3.82
C GLY A 191 19.61 5.81 3.81
N ARG A 192 19.17 4.55 3.58
CA ARG A 192 20.08 3.41 3.48
C ARG A 192 19.96 2.76 2.11
N ILE A 193 21.07 2.24 1.63
CA ILE A 193 21.19 1.53 0.37
C ILE A 193 22.19 0.37 0.52
N ASN A 194 21.89 -0.75 -0.10
CA ASN A 194 22.83 -1.83 -0.33
C ASN A 194 22.84 -2.12 -1.83
N LYS A 195 23.82 -1.59 -2.53
CA LYS A 195 23.91 -1.67 -4.01
C LYS A 195 24.18 -3.08 -4.48
N GLN A 196 24.98 -3.85 -3.72
CA GLN A 196 25.28 -5.23 -4.04
C GLN A 196 24.03 -6.11 -3.94
N GLU A 197 23.27 -5.98 -2.84
CA GLU A 197 21.99 -6.67 -2.67
C GLU A 197 20.98 -6.30 -3.77
N ALA A 198 20.90 -5.01 -4.14
CA ALA A 198 20.03 -4.58 -5.25
C ALA A 198 20.43 -5.19 -6.60
N ASN A 199 21.72 -5.29 -6.88
CA ASN A 199 22.19 -5.90 -8.12
C ASN A 199 21.93 -7.42 -8.13
N LEU A 200 22.13 -8.10 -7.00
CA LEU A 200 21.80 -9.52 -6.84
C LEU A 200 20.28 -9.74 -7.03
N LEU A 201 19.44 -8.90 -6.43
CA LEU A 201 17.99 -8.97 -6.62
C LEU A 201 17.60 -8.89 -8.09
N LEU A 202 18.21 -7.98 -8.85
CA LEU A 202 17.93 -7.84 -10.28
C LEU A 202 18.44 -9.04 -11.10
N GLN A 203 19.57 -9.61 -10.73
CA GLN A 203 20.08 -10.83 -11.33
C GLN A 203 19.14 -12.02 -11.09
N GLU A 204 18.65 -12.19 -9.86
CA GLU A 204 17.68 -13.22 -9.51
C GLU A 204 16.34 -13.02 -10.24
N LEU A 205 15.88 -11.76 -10.38
CA LEU A 205 14.70 -11.44 -11.18
C LEU A 205 14.90 -11.82 -12.65
N GLU A 206 16.05 -11.48 -13.27
CA GLU A 206 16.35 -11.81 -14.65
C GLU A 206 16.43 -13.33 -14.85
N THR A 207 17.08 -14.04 -13.93
CA THR A 207 17.13 -15.50 -13.91
C THR A 207 15.75 -16.15 -13.80
N TYR A 208 14.90 -15.61 -12.92
CA TYR A 208 13.55 -16.12 -12.76
C TYR A 208 12.67 -15.87 -13.98
N ILE A 209 12.80 -14.70 -14.62
CA ILE A 209 12.16 -14.38 -15.91
C ILE A 209 12.58 -15.38 -17.00
N GLU A 210 13.87 -15.74 -17.06
CA GLU A 210 14.35 -16.74 -18.02
C GLU A 210 13.79 -18.14 -17.76
N ARG A 211 13.68 -18.54 -16.49
CA ARG A 211 13.09 -19.82 -16.10
C ARG A 211 11.60 -19.93 -16.48
N ILE A 212 10.82 -18.83 -16.31
CA ILE A 212 9.41 -18.80 -16.69
C ILE A 212 9.25 -18.82 -18.22
N GLY A 213 10.15 -18.13 -18.93
CA GLY A 213 10.09 -17.90 -20.37
C GLY A 213 9.46 -16.53 -20.70
N LYS A 214 10.16 -15.77 -21.54
CA LYS A 214 9.81 -14.39 -21.87
C LYS A 214 8.44 -14.25 -22.54
N GLU A 215 8.11 -15.17 -23.44
CA GLU A 215 6.83 -15.20 -24.14
C GLU A 215 5.68 -15.44 -23.17
N ARG A 216 5.81 -16.46 -22.31
CA ARG A 216 4.81 -16.81 -21.32
C ARG A 216 4.48 -15.65 -20.37
N ILE A 217 5.50 -14.91 -19.92
CA ILE A 217 5.31 -13.74 -19.04
C ILE A 217 4.45 -12.67 -19.71
N LEU A 218 4.70 -12.42 -21.01
CA LEU A 218 3.94 -11.41 -21.75
C LEU A 218 2.50 -11.86 -22.04
N ASP A 219 2.32 -13.13 -22.40
CA ASP A 219 1.02 -13.70 -22.73
C ASP A 219 0.11 -13.82 -21.48
N GLU A 220 0.62 -14.38 -20.40
CA GLU A 220 -0.10 -14.53 -19.13
C GLU A 220 -0.09 -13.25 -18.28
N ARG A 221 0.68 -12.21 -18.67
CA ARG A 221 0.86 -10.95 -17.97
C ARG A 221 1.33 -11.13 -16.52
N ILE A 222 2.24 -12.06 -16.28
CA ILE A 222 2.83 -12.30 -14.96
C ILE A 222 3.53 -11.03 -14.49
N ASP A 223 3.12 -10.52 -13.34
CA ASP A 223 3.60 -9.24 -12.82
C ASP A 223 4.53 -9.40 -11.62
N PHE A 224 5.48 -8.46 -11.50
CA PHE A 224 6.57 -8.48 -10.53
C PHE A 224 6.53 -7.23 -9.65
N GLY A 225 6.75 -7.42 -8.35
CA GLY A 225 6.95 -6.35 -7.39
C GLY A 225 8.33 -6.40 -6.76
N LEU A 226 9.07 -5.29 -6.83
CA LEU A 226 10.34 -5.13 -6.12
C LEU A 226 10.11 -4.17 -4.96
N ILE A 227 10.26 -4.67 -3.74
CA ILE A 227 9.93 -3.94 -2.51
C ILE A 227 11.20 -3.71 -1.69
N SER A 228 11.36 -2.52 -1.15
CA SER A 228 12.33 -2.25 -0.10
C SER A 228 11.76 -1.26 0.92
N PRO A 229 12.11 -1.37 2.22
CA PRO A 229 11.71 -0.39 3.23
C PRO A 229 12.39 0.98 3.05
N TYR A 230 13.47 1.08 2.25
CA TYR A 230 14.28 2.27 2.11
C TYR A 230 14.12 2.95 0.74
N LYS A 231 13.77 4.23 0.74
CA LYS A 231 13.56 5.02 -0.50
C LYS A 231 14.81 5.07 -1.39
N ALA A 232 16.01 5.15 -0.79
CA ALA A 232 17.27 5.17 -1.55
C ALA A 232 17.46 3.86 -2.35
N GLN A 233 17.18 2.70 -1.74
CA GLN A 233 17.21 1.41 -2.40
C GLN A 233 16.19 1.32 -3.54
N VAL A 234 14.97 1.79 -3.29
CA VAL A 234 13.91 1.83 -4.33
C VAL A 234 14.32 2.70 -5.51
N GLN A 235 14.92 3.88 -5.28
CA GLN A 235 15.40 4.76 -6.35
C GLN A 235 16.50 4.10 -7.17
N TYR A 236 17.45 3.42 -6.52
CA TYR A 236 18.51 2.68 -7.19
C TYR A 236 17.95 1.54 -8.04
N LEU A 237 17.06 0.70 -7.48
CA LEU A 237 16.39 -0.38 -8.20
C LEU A 237 15.60 0.15 -9.41
N ARG A 238 14.87 1.25 -9.26
CA ARG A 238 14.14 1.91 -10.38
C ARG A 238 15.09 2.34 -11.50
N GLY A 239 16.21 2.97 -11.12
CA GLY A 239 17.23 3.40 -12.08
C GLY A 239 17.80 2.23 -12.87
N LYS A 240 18.18 1.17 -12.18
CA LYS A 240 18.73 -0.06 -12.77
C LYS A 240 17.72 -0.80 -13.65
N THR A 241 16.49 -1.00 -13.16
CA THR A 241 15.39 -1.62 -13.93
C THR A 241 15.11 -0.83 -15.22
N LYS A 242 15.11 0.50 -15.14
CA LYS A 242 14.94 1.36 -16.31
C LYS A 242 16.13 1.30 -17.27
N GLY A 243 17.34 1.10 -16.78
CA GLY A 243 18.56 0.99 -17.58
C GLY A 243 18.77 -0.38 -18.22
N SER A 244 18.18 -1.46 -17.68
CA SER A 244 18.35 -2.82 -18.19
C SER A 244 17.70 -3.00 -19.56
N SER A 245 18.48 -3.46 -20.53
CA SER A 245 18.00 -3.87 -21.86
C SER A 245 17.17 -5.15 -21.78
N PHE A 246 17.54 -6.07 -20.87
CA PHE A 246 16.83 -7.32 -20.63
C PHE A 246 15.42 -7.09 -20.10
N LEU A 247 15.27 -6.21 -19.08
CA LEU A 247 13.98 -5.91 -18.46
C LEU A 247 13.10 -4.97 -19.28
N ARG A 248 13.62 -4.42 -20.38
CA ARG A 248 12.89 -3.45 -21.23
C ARG A 248 11.51 -3.94 -21.69
N PRO A 249 11.31 -5.19 -22.17
CA PRO A 249 10.01 -5.70 -22.59
C PRO A 249 8.99 -5.80 -21.44
N PHE A 250 9.46 -6.02 -20.21
CA PHE A 250 8.64 -6.32 -19.03
C PHE A 250 8.36 -5.11 -18.14
N ARG A 251 8.81 -3.89 -18.52
CA ARG A 251 8.71 -2.69 -17.67
C ARG A 251 7.30 -2.36 -17.19
N SER A 252 6.29 -2.64 -17.99
CA SER A 252 4.88 -2.44 -17.62
C SER A 252 4.36 -3.46 -16.60
N LEU A 253 5.06 -4.58 -16.44
CA LEU A 253 4.76 -5.66 -15.52
C LEU A 253 5.61 -5.59 -14.24
N ILE A 254 6.65 -4.73 -14.19
CA ILE A 254 7.54 -4.58 -13.04
C ILE A 254 7.21 -3.30 -12.29
N THR A 255 6.85 -3.43 -11.03
CA THR A 255 6.63 -2.30 -10.11
C THR A 255 7.71 -2.28 -9.05
N VAL A 256 8.38 -1.13 -8.86
CA VAL A 256 9.40 -0.94 -7.81
C VAL A 256 8.90 0.12 -6.84
N ASN A 257 8.72 -0.21 -5.55
CA ASN A 257 8.25 0.78 -4.58
C ASN A 257 8.69 0.44 -3.14
N THR A 258 8.46 1.39 -2.23
CA THR A 258 8.55 1.14 -0.79
C THR A 258 7.41 0.24 -0.33
N VAL A 259 7.53 -0.34 0.87
CA VAL A 259 6.46 -1.12 1.50
C VAL A 259 5.16 -0.32 1.55
N ASP A 260 5.22 0.93 2.03
CA ASP A 260 4.07 1.84 2.10
C ASP A 260 3.43 2.10 0.72
N GLY A 261 4.27 2.20 -0.32
CA GLY A 261 3.80 2.40 -1.70
C GLY A 261 3.21 1.16 -2.37
N PHE A 262 3.40 -0.02 -1.76
CA PHE A 262 2.77 -1.28 -2.19
C PHE A 262 1.47 -1.58 -1.45
N GLN A 263 1.11 -0.80 -0.44
CA GLN A 263 -0.12 -1.02 0.31
C GLN A 263 -1.34 -0.97 -0.62
N GLY A 264 -2.27 -1.90 -0.46
CA GLY A 264 -3.42 -2.06 -1.36
C GLY A 264 -3.11 -2.71 -2.71
N GLN A 265 -1.85 -3.00 -3.02
CA GLN A 265 -1.45 -3.68 -4.27
C GLN A 265 -1.07 -5.14 -4.01
N GLU A 266 -0.99 -5.92 -5.07
CA GLU A 266 -0.51 -7.30 -5.07
C GLU A 266 0.19 -7.63 -6.39
N ARG A 267 1.10 -8.60 -6.40
CA ARG A 267 1.79 -9.08 -7.62
C ARG A 267 1.93 -10.59 -7.56
N ASP A 268 2.07 -11.19 -8.72
CA ASP A 268 2.30 -12.63 -8.85
C ASP A 268 3.60 -13.03 -8.16
N VAL A 269 4.65 -12.24 -8.37
CA VAL A 269 5.99 -12.44 -7.81
C VAL A 269 6.44 -11.20 -7.05
N ILE A 270 6.87 -11.37 -5.82
CA ILE A 270 7.45 -10.29 -4.99
C ILE A 270 8.91 -10.63 -4.67
N PHE A 271 9.77 -9.65 -4.90
CA PHE A 271 11.14 -9.62 -4.41
C PHE A 271 11.27 -8.55 -3.34
N ILE A 272 11.81 -8.90 -2.18
CA ILE A 272 12.04 -7.97 -1.06
C ILE A 272 13.53 -7.80 -0.84
N SER A 273 14.04 -6.57 -0.89
CA SER A 273 15.40 -6.20 -0.50
C SER A 273 15.38 -5.57 0.89
N LEU A 274 15.98 -6.23 1.88
CA LEU A 274 15.95 -5.79 3.28
C LEU A 274 17.05 -4.78 3.60
N VAL A 275 18.11 -4.72 2.80
CA VAL A 275 19.20 -3.70 2.82
C VAL A 275 20.14 -3.81 4.01
N ARG A 276 19.61 -4.14 5.21
CA ARG A 276 20.38 -4.08 6.45
C ARG A 276 21.47 -5.16 6.50
N ALA A 277 22.71 -4.67 6.61
CA ALA A 277 23.92 -5.49 6.72
C ALA A 277 24.94 -4.74 7.60
N ASN A 278 25.00 -5.10 8.89
CA ASN A 278 25.87 -4.45 9.89
C ASN A 278 26.18 -5.40 11.07
N GLU A 279 27.33 -5.21 11.69
CA GLU A 279 27.80 -6.03 12.80
C GLU A 279 26.97 -5.90 14.08
N ASP A 280 26.34 -4.73 14.30
CA ASP A 280 25.57 -4.43 15.52
C ASP A 280 24.18 -5.13 15.53
N GLY A 281 23.74 -5.68 14.42
CA GLY A 281 22.39 -6.26 14.28
C GLY A 281 21.27 -5.22 14.35
N GLN A 282 21.58 -3.99 13.97
CA GLN A 282 20.60 -2.92 13.95
C GLN A 282 19.73 -3.03 12.71
N ILE A 283 18.43 -3.25 12.88
CA ILE A 283 17.48 -3.46 11.78
C ILE A 283 16.67 -2.20 11.40
N GLY A 284 16.71 -1.13 12.21
CA GLY A 284 16.09 0.16 11.90
C GLY A 284 14.59 0.04 11.60
N PHE A 285 14.14 0.53 10.45
CA PHE A 285 12.71 0.49 10.05
C PHE A 285 12.10 -0.91 9.98
N LEU A 286 12.92 -1.94 9.87
CA LEU A 286 12.50 -3.33 9.89
C LEU A 286 12.01 -3.80 11.28
N ASN A 287 12.20 -3.00 12.33
CA ASN A 287 11.67 -3.28 13.66
C ASN A 287 10.13 -3.12 13.74
N ASP A 288 9.53 -2.32 12.85
CA ASP A 288 8.08 -2.32 12.69
C ASP A 288 7.65 -3.50 11.82
N LEU A 289 7.30 -4.60 12.47
CA LEU A 289 6.98 -5.86 11.82
C LEU A 289 5.72 -5.79 10.94
N ARG A 290 4.86 -4.79 11.16
CA ARG A 290 3.68 -4.54 10.31
C ARG A 290 4.10 -4.26 8.87
N ARG A 291 5.29 -3.63 8.66
CA ARG A 291 5.87 -3.46 7.31
C ARG A 291 6.19 -4.79 6.65
N MET A 292 6.76 -5.72 7.41
CA MET A 292 7.04 -7.05 6.87
C MET A 292 5.76 -7.84 6.58
N ASN A 293 4.75 -7.72 7.45
CA ASN A 293 3.43 -8.29 7.17
C ASN A 293 2.87 -7.77 5.83
N VAL A 294 2.89 -6.45 5.63
CA VAL A 294 2.47 -5.87 4.34
C VAL A 294 3.32 -6.39 3.19
N ALA A 295 4.65 -6.37 3.29
CA ALA A 295 5.53 -6.76 2.19
C ALA A 295 5.34 -8.23 1.77
N ILE A 296 5.28 -9.15 2.73
CA ILE A 296 5.07 -10.59 2.50
C ILE A 296 3.71 -10.84 1.85
N THR A 297 2.66 -10.20 2.38
CA THR A 297 1.27 -10.42 1.92
C THR A 297 0.95 -9.75 0.59
N ARG A 298 1.93 -9.14 -0.09
CA ARG A 298 1.78 -8.64 -1.47
C ARG A 298 1.97 -9.71 -2.52
N ALA A 299 2.64 -10.83 -2.18
CA ALA A 299 2.91 -11.93 -3.10
C ALA A 299 1.69 -12.84 -3.29
N ARG A 300 1.35 -13.13 -4.53
CA ARG A 300 0.30 -14.10 -4.86
C ARG A 300 0.85 -15.53 -4.95
N MET A 301 1.94 -15.74 -5.69
CA MET A 301 2.45 -17.07 -6.04
C MET A 301 3.90 -17.30 -5.65
N LYS A 302 4.73 -16.25 -5.66
CA LYS A 302 6.16 -16.35 -5.35
C LYS A 302 6.65 -15.19 -4.52
N LEU A 303 7.41 -15.49 -3.47
CA LEU A 303 8.08 -14.52 -2.61
C LEU A 303 9.57 -14.84 -2.53
N VAL A 304 10.42 -13.87 -2.86
CA VAL A 304 11.88 -13.96 -2.72
C VAL A 304 12.35 -12.85 -1.79
N ILE A 305 13.04 -13.20 -0.72
CA ILE A 305 13.55 -12.26 0.26
C ILE A 305 15.09 -12.28 0.20
N LEU A 306 15.71 -11.11 0.02
CA LEU A 306 17.16 -10.95 0.08
C LEU A 306 17.53 -10.19 1.36
N GLY A 307 18.52 -10.68 2.08
CA GLY A 307 19.01 -9.99 3.26
C GLY A 307 20.11 -10.75 4.00
N ASP A 308 20.90 -10.00 4.74
CA ASP A 308 21.99 -10.50 5.57
C ASP A 308 21.44 -11.18 6.83
N ALA A 309 21.54 -12.51 6.87
CA ALA A 309 21.06 -13.29 8.00
C ALA A 309 21.87 -13.00 9.29
N SER A 310 23.15 -12.64 9.20
CA SER A 310 23.99 -12.34 10.36
C SER A 310 23.49 -11.10 11.14
N THR A 311 22.96 -10.12 10.41
CA THR A 311 22.32 -8.91 10.96
C THR A 311 20.88 -9.19 11.39
N LEU A 312 20.07 -9.75 10.49
CA LEU A 312 18.62 -9.81 10.63
C LEU A 312 18.14 -10.84 11.65
N THR A 313 18.81 -12.02 11.72
CA THR A 313 18.40 -13.10 12.62
C THR A 313 18.69 -12.84 14.11
N LYS A 314 19.36 -11.75 14.45
CA LYS A 314 19.41 -11.26 15.82
C LYS A 314 18.02 -10.85 16.33
N HIS A 315 17.11 -10.51 15.44
CA HIS A 315 15.70 -10.26 15.77
C HIS A 315 14.86 -11.56 15.62
N PRO A 316 14.07 -11.95 16.64
CA PRO A 316 13.34 -13.24 16.66
C PRO A 316 12.42 -13.47 15.47
N PHE A 317 11.77 -12.42 14.96
CA PHE A 317 10.88 -12.49 13.80
C PHE A 317 11.64 -12.98 12.54
N TYR A 318 12.76 -12.33 12.20
CA TYR A 318 13.52 -12.66 10.99
C TYR A 318 14.18 -14.03 11.10
N LYS A 319 14.65 -14.39 12.32
CA LYS A 319 15.15 -15.73 12.59
C LYS A 319 14.09 -16.79 12.31
N ARG A 320 12.86 -16.59 12.82
CA ARG A 320 11.76 -17.52 12.62
C ARG A 320 11.30 -17.56 11.18
N LEU A 321 11.22 -16.41 10.50
CA LEU A 321 10.87 -16.31 9.08
C LEU A 321 11.86 -17.10 8.21
N MET A 322 13.17 -16.87 8.39
CA MET A 322 14.20 -17.59 7.64
C MET A 322 14.15 -19.10 7.89
N LEU A 323 13.98 -19.53 9.15
CA LEU A 323 13.85 -20.95 9.50
C LEU A 323 12.57 -21.58 8.93
N PHE A 324 11.49 -20.81 8.85
CA PHE A 324 10.25 -21.25 8.24
C PHE A 324 10.45 -21.51 6.75
N ILE A 325 11.04 -20.57 6.03
CA ILE A 325 11.32 -20.68 4.60
C ILE A 325 12.24 -21.88 4.30
N LYS A 326 13.32 -22.07 5.07
CA LYS A 326 14.24 -23.20 4.90
C LYS A 326 13.65 -24.59 5.22
N LYS A 327 12.49 -24.68 5.83
CA LYS A 327 11.78 -25.94 6.05
C LYS A 327 10.85 -26.33 4.92
N GLU A 328 10.42 -25.35 4.15
CA GLU A 328 9.57 -25.52 2.98
C GLU A 328 10.40 -25.85 1.70
N ASP A 329 11.71 -25.59 1.74
CA ASP A 329 12.68 -26.06 0.72
C ASP A 329 13.02 -27.55 0.93
#